data_f21d8aeb194ede0e173a687091734f8a
#
_entry.id   f21d8aeb194ede0e173a687091734f8a
#
_cell.length_a   1.000
_cell.length_b   1.000
_cell.length_c   1.000
_cell.angle_alpha   90.00
_cell.angle_beta   90.00
_cell.angle_gamma   90.00
#
_symmetry.space_group_name_H-M   'P 1'
#
loop_
_entity.id
_entity.type
_entity.pdbx_description
1 polymer ?
#
loop_
_entity_poly.entity_id
_entity_poly.type
_entity_poly.pdbx_seq_one_letter_code
_entity_poly.pdbx_strand_id
1 'polypeptide(L)'
;MDKDIKILIVDDFSTMRNIIKNLLRELGFNNTAEADDGKTALPMLKSGRFDFLVTDWDMPGMDGLTLLRTVRADETLSDMPVLMVTAEAKREQIVVAAEAGVNAYVVKPFTAATLKDKIEKIFQRNHR
;
A
#
# COMPACT_ATOMS: atom_id res chain seq x y z
N MET A 1 4.56 16.10 -7.55
CA MET A 1 3.90 14.80 -7.44
C MET A 1 2.43 14.95 -7.85
N ASP A 2 1.96 14.06 -8.70
CA ASP A 2 0.57 14.08 -9.16
C ASP A 2 -0.38 13.65 -8.04
N LYS A 3 -1.29 14.52 -7.66
CA LYS A 3 -2.28 14.27 -6.59
C LYS A 3 -3.52 13.54 -7.10
N ASP A 4 -3.64 13.34 -8.41
CA ASP A 4 -4.78 12.64 -9.01
C ASP A 4 -4.55 11.13 -9.15
N ILE A 5 -3.42 10.64 -8.69
CA ILE A 5 -3.13 9.19 -8.73
C ILE A 5 -4.22 8.42 -8.00
N LYS A 6 -4.50 7.23 -8.52
CA LYS A 6 -5.52 6.34 -7.95
C LYS A 6 -4.88 5.37 -6.99
N ILE A 7 -5.34 5.40 -5.74
CA ILE A 7 -4.75 4.65 -4.64
C ILE A 7 -5.75 3.60 -4.14
N LEU A 8 -5.30 2.35 -4.03
CA LEU A 8 -6.08 1.30 -3.38
C LEU A 8 -5.58 1.11 -1.95
N ILE A 9 -6.49 1.18 -0.99
CA ILE A 9 -6.23 0.98 0.43
C ILE A 9 -6.79 -0.39 0.83
N VAL A 10 -5.94 -1.28 1.32
CA VAL A 10 -6.32 -2.65 1.70
C VAL A 10 -6.04 -2.88 3.18
N ASP A 11 -7.07 -3.13 3.95
CA ASP A 11 -6.99 -3.41 5.38
C ASP A 11 -8.32 -4.05 5.79
N ASP A 12 -8.28 -5.06 6.65
CA ASP A 12 -9.50 -5.75 7.08
C ASP A 12 -10.33 -4.95 8.08
N PHE A 13 -9.77 -3.89 8.67
CA PHE A 13 -10.50 -3.00 9.58
C PHE A 13 -10.93 -1.72 8.88
N SER A 14 -12.25 -1.50 8.81
CA SER A 14 -12.80 -0.29 8.19
C SER A 14 -12.32 0.99 8.88
N THR A 15 -12.13 0.93 10.20
CA THR A 15 -11.62 2.08 10.96
C THR A 15 -10.22 2.47 10.48
N MET A 16 -9.34 1.50 10.26
CA MET A 16 -7.99 1.78 9.78
C MET A 16 -8.02 2.30 8.32
N ARG A 17 -8.88 1.73 7.47
CA ARG A 17 -9.04 2.24 6.10
C ARG A 17 -9.46 3.71 6.11
N ASN A 18 -10.38 4.08 7.00
CA ASN A 18 -10.82 5.47 7.14
C ASN A 18 -9.69 6.39 7.62
N ILE A 19 -8.87 5.92 8.55
CA ILE A 19 -7.72 6.69 9.04
C ILE A 19 -6.75 6.95 7.89
N ILE A 20 -6.38 5.93 7.15
CA ILE A 20 -5.46 6.05 6.01
C ILE A 20 -6.05 6.97 4.94
N LYS A 21 -7.32 6.77 4.61
CA LYS A 21 -8.03 7.60 3.63
C LYS A 21 -8.02 9.08 4.02
N ASN A 22 -8.28 9.37 5.30
CA ASN A 22 -8.31 10.74 5.79
C ASN A 22 -6.93 11.38 5.78
N LEU A 23 -5.88 10.62 6.15
CA LEU A 23 -4.50 11.10 6.09
C LEU A 23 -4.08 11.38 4.64
N LEU A 24 -4.43 10.51 3.71
CA LEU A 24 -4.16 10.73 2.30
C LEU A 24 -4.88 11.99 1.78
N ARG A 25 -6.12 12.20 2.22
CA ARG A 25 -6.89 13.40 1.87
C ARG A 25 -6.21 14.67 2.38
N GLU A 26 -5.69 14.65 3.60
CA GLU A 26 -4.93 15.77 4.16
C GLU A 26 -3.71 16.09 3.30
N LEU A 27 -3.11 15.08 2.69
CA LEU A 27 -1.95 15.23 1.82
C LEU A 27 -2.32 15.61 0.37
N GLY A 28 -3.62 15.72 0.08
CA GLY A 28 -4.12 16.10 -1.24
C GLY A 28 -4.53 14.96 -2.14
N PHE A 29 -4.48 13.70 -1.66
CA PHE A 29 -4.85 12.53 -2.45
C PHE A 29 -6.31 12.17 -2.19
N ASN A 30 -7.18 12.43 -3.14
CA ASN A 30 -8.63 12.22 -3.01
C ASN A 30 -9.17 11.06 -3.83
N ASN A 31 -8.37 10.50 -4.74
CA ASN A 31 -8.82 9.44 -5.63
C ASN A 31 -8.45 8.07 -5.05
N THR A 32 -9.25 7.62 -4.08
CA THR A 32 -8.97 6.38 -3.35
C THR A 32 -10.12 5.38 -3.49
N ALA A 33 -9.78 4.11 -3.42
CA ALA A 33 -10.73 3.01 -3.29
C ALA A 33 -10.27 2.10 -2.16
N GLU A 34 -11.13 1.20 -1.71
CA GLU A 34 -10.86 0.36 -0.55
C GLU A 34 -11.17 -1.10 -0.85
N ALA A 35 -10.40 -1.99 -0.21
CA ALA A 35 -10.67 -3.42 -0.18
C ALA A 35 -10.38 -3.93 1.24
N ASP A 36 -11.08 -4.99 1.65
CA ASP A 36 -10.97 -5.53 2.99
C ASP A 36 -10.00 -6.71 3.12
N ASP A 37 -9.54 -7.26 2.00
CA ASP A 37 -8.53 -8.32 2.00
C ASP A 37 -7.84 -8.41 0.63
N GLY A 38 -6.82 -9.27 0.57
CA GLY A 38 -6.04 -9.44 -0.66
C GLY A 38 -6.83 -10.06 -1.80
N LYS A 39 -7.77 -10.95 -1.49
CA LYS A 39 -8.59 -11.62 -2.51
C LYS A 39 -9.53 -10.63 -3.19
N THR A 40 -10.07 -9.66 -2.45
CA THR A 40 -10.90 -8.60 -3.00
C THR A 40 -10.06 -7.57 -3.74
N ALA A 41 -8.88 -7.27 -3.21
CA ALA A 41 -7.98 -6.27 -3.78
C ALA A 41 -7.45 -6.67 -5.16
N LEU A 42 -7.08 -7.93 -5.35
CA LEU A 42 -6.41 -8.38 -6.55
C LEU A 42 -7.24 -8.17 -7.83
N PRO A 43 -8.52 -8.56 -7.89
CA PRO A 43 -9.34 -8.26 -9.06
C PRO A 43 -9.49 -6.76 -9.32
N MET A 44 -9.56 -5.94 -8.26
CA MET A 44 -9.62 -4.49 -8.39
C MET A 44 -8.36 -3.94 -9.03
N LEU A 45 -7.20 -4.42 -8.60
CA LEU A 45 -5.91 -4.01 -9.17
C LEU A 45 -5.80 -4.39 -10.64
N LYS A 46 -6.27 -5.58 -11.01
CA LYS A 46 -6.19 -6.06 -12.39
C LYS A 46 -7.10 -5.29 -13.34
N SER A 47 -8.27 -4.84 -12.86
CA SER A 47 -9.26 -4.18 -13.71
C SER A 47 -9.28 -2.66 -13.58
N GLY A 48 -8.71 -2.10 -12.53
CA GLY A 48 -8.99 -0.74 -12.10
C GLY A 48 -7.95 0.33 -12.39
N ARG A 49 -6.81 0.03 -12.96
CA ARG A 49 -5.73 1.01 -13.26
C ARG A 49 -5.31 1.84 -12.05
N PHE A 50 -4.92 1.17 -10.99
CA PHE A 50 -4.40 1.84 -9.80
C PHE A 50 -2.93 2.22 -9.99
N ASP A 51 -2.54 3.34 -9.38
CA ASP A 51 -1.17 3.86 -9.47
C ASP A 51 -0.35 3.58 -8.21
N PHE A 52 -1.02 3.21 -7.12
CA PHE A 52 -0.36 3.03 -5.83
C PHE A 52 -1.21 2.10 -4.95
N LEU A 53 -0.54 1.19 -4.25
CA LEU A 53 -1.17 0.26 -3.32
C LEU A 53 -0.67 0.52 -1.91
N VAL A 54 -1.59 0.72 -0.97
CA VAL A 54 -1.32 0.79 0.47
C VAL A 54 -1.99 -0.41 1.10
N THR A 55 -1.24 -1.34 1.65
CA THR A 55 -1.81 -2.58 2.20
C THR A 55 -1.32 -2.89 3.60
N ASP A 56 -2.23 -3.34 4.46
CA ASP A 56 -1.89 -3.96 5.73
C ASP A 56 -1.20 -5.30 5.48
N TRP A 57 -0.37 -5.72 6.43
CA TRP A 57 0.27 -7.04 6.37
C TRP A 57 -0.67 -8.13 6.85
N ASP A 58 -1.25 -7.94 8.05
CA ASP A 58 -2.05 -8.97 8.72
C ASP A 58 -3.52 -8.90 8.31
N MET A 59 -3.92 -9.77 7.39
CA MET A 59 -5.29 -9.87 6.92
C MET A 59 -5.67 -11.33 6.79
N PRO A 60 -6.93 -11.70 7.06
CA PRO A 60 -7.37 -13.09 6.88
C PRO A 60 -7.36 -13.47 5.39
N GLY A 61 -7.15 -14.74 5.12
CA GLY A 61 -7.07 -15.25 3.76
C GLY A 61 -5.74 -14.89 3.13
N MET A 62 -5.75 -13.95 2.18
CA MET A 62 -4.53 -13.49 1.54
C MET A 62 -3.97 -12.29 2.31
N ASP A 63 -2.82 -12.44 2.96
CA ASP A 63 -2.17 -11.35 3.68
C ASP A 63 -1.46 -10.37 2.74
N GLY A 64 -0.94 -9.27 3.32
CA GLY A 64 -0.29 -8.23 2.53
C GLY A 64 0.97 -8.69 1.83
N LEU A 65 1.74 -9.58 2.43
CA LEU A 65 2.95 -10.13 1.82
C LEU A 65 2.60 -10.96 0.58
N THR A 66 1.59 -11.82 0.70
CA THR A 66 1.12 -12.65 -0.42
C THR A 66 0.57 -11.76 -1.54
N LEU A 67 -0.17 -10.72 -1.19
CA LEU A 67 -0.66 -9.74 -2.16
C LEU A 67 0.50 -9.06 -2.89
N LEU A 68 1.52 -8.61 -2.15
CA LEU A 68 2.71 -7.99 -2.74
C LEU A 68 3.41 -8.93 -3.71
N ARG A 69 3.64 -10.18 -3.30
CA ARG A 69 4.27 -11.18 -4.16
C ARG A 69 3.46 -11.44 -5.43
N THR A 70 2.15 -11.49 -5.30
CA THR A 70 1.24 -11.69 -6.44
C THR A 70 1.31 -10.51 -7.41
N VAL A 71 1.33 -9.29 -6.88
CA VAL A 71 1.47 -8.07 -7.68
C VAL A 71 2.80 -8.08 -8.44
N ARG A 72 3.89 -8.44 -7.79
CA ARG A 72 5.21 -8.46 -8.43
C ARG A 72 5.35 -9.55 -9.48
N ALA A 73 4.60 -10.65 -9.34
CA ALA A 73 4.60 -11.76 -10.31
C ALA A 73 3.68 -11.50 -11.50
N ASP A 74 2.78 -10.53 -11.42
CA ASP A 74 1.85 -10.20 -12.50
C ASP A 74 2.49 -9.18 -13.44
N GLU A 75 2.61 -9.49 -14.71
CA GLU A 75 3.26 -8.62 -15.70
C GLU A 75 2.67 -7.22 -15.76
N THR A 76 1.35 -7.11 -15.61
CA THR A 76 0.67 -5.81 -15.71
C THR A 76 0.76 -4.99 -14.43
N LEU A 77 1.11 -5.61 -13.31
CA LEU A 77 1.15 -4.96 -11.99
C LEU A 77 2.55 -4.92 -11.39
N SER A 78 3.54 -5.52 -12.04
CA SER A 78 4.86 -5.76 -11.45
C SER A 78 5.59 -4.50 -10.97
N ASP A 79 5.33 -3.36 -11.60
CA ASP A 79 6.00 -2.09 -11.26
C ASP A 79 5.18 -1.20 -10.33
N MET A 80 4.03 -1.67 -9.87
CA MET A 80 3.16 -0.86 -9.02
C MET A 80 3.85 -0.50 -7.71
N PRO A 81 3.90 0.79 -7.33
CA PRO A 81 4.40 1.17 -6.01
C PRO A 81 3.53 0.60 -4.90
N VAL A 82 4.17 0.01 -3.90
CA VAL A 82 3.48 -0.60 -2.74
C VAL A 82 4.06 -0.08 -1.44
N LEU A 83 3.18 0.43 -0.58
CA LEU A 83 3.50 0.78 0.79
C LEU A 83 2.87 -0.26 1.72
N MET A 84 3.68 -0.92 2.52
CA MET A 84 3.21 -1.88 3.51
C MET A 84 2.98 -1.19 4.84
N VAL A 85 1.82 -1.41 5.44
CA VAL A 85 1.46 -0.87 6.76
C VAL A 85 1.35 -2.05 7.71
N THR A 86 2.03 -1.99 8.85
CA THR A 86 2.06 -3.11 9.78
C THR A 86 2.00 -2.64 11.22
N ALA A 87 1.47 -3.49 12.11
CA ALA A 87 1.44 -3.23 13.54
C ALA A 87 2.80 -3.48 14.22
N GLU A 88 3.68 -4.25 13.59
CA GLU A 88 4.97 -4.62 14.16
C GLU A 88 6.11 -4.46 13.16
N ALA A 89 7.22 -3.89 13.65
CA ALA A 89 8.43 -3.72 12.85
C ALA A 89 9.48 -4.77 13.23
N LYS A 90 9.15 -6.04 13.06
CA LYS A 90 10.11 -7.12 13.29
C LYS A 90 11.13 -7.15 12.16
N ARG A 91 12.39 -7.29 12.52
CA ARG A 91 13.49 -7.29 11.54
C ARG A 91 13.29 -8.33 10.44
N GLU A 92 12.85 -9.53 10.80
CA GLU A 92 12.61 -10.62 9.86
C GLU A 92 11.53 -10.24 8.84
N GLN A 93 10.48 -9.57 9.29
CA GLN A 93 9.40 -9.13 8.42
C GLN A 93 9.86 -8.04 7.46
N ILE A 94 10.68 -7.09 7.94
CA ILE A 94 11.23 -6.03 7.10
C ILE A 94 12.09 -6.62 5.99
N VAL A 95 12.94 -7.59 6.31
CA VAL A 95 13.79 -8.27 5.33
C VAL A 95 12.95 -9.01 4.28
N VAL A 96 11.95 -9.76 4.73
CA VAL A 96 11.06 -10.52 3.83
C VAL A 96 10.30 -9.58 2.89
N ALA A 97 9.78 -8.46 3.42
CA ALA A 97 9.06 -7.48 2.60
C ALA A 97 10.00 -6.83 1.57
N ALA A 98 11.22 -6.49 1.97
CA ALA A 98 12.21 -5.91 1.07
C ALA A 98 12.56 -6.89 -0.06
N GLU A 99 12.77 -8.16 0.26
CA GLU A 99 13.04 -9.20 -0.74
C GLU A 99 11.86 -9.41 -1.69
N ALA A 100 10.64 -9.23 -1.19
CA ALA A 100 9.43 -9.35 -2.00
C ALA A 100 9.18 -8.12 -2.88
N GLY A 101 9.95 -7.05 -2.71
CA GLY A 101 9.87 -5.88 -3.57
C GLY A 101 8.97 -4.75 -3.08
N VAL A 102 8.80 -4.61 -1.76
CA VAL A 102 8.06 -3.48 -1.19
C VAL A 102 8.82 -2.18 -1.45
N ASN A 103 8.11 -1.10 -1.73
CA ASN A 103 8.72 0.20 -1.98
C ASN A 103 8.98 0.98 -0.69
N ALA A 104 8.11 0.82 0.30
CA ALA A 104 8.28 1.43 1.61
C ALA A 104 7.43 0.70 2.63
N TYR A 105 7.63 1.02 3.88
CA TYR A 105 7.11 0.30 5.01
C TYR A 105 6.85 1.29 6.15
N VAL A 106 5.71 1.19 6.79
CA VAL A 106 5.36 2.08 7.90
C VAL A 106 4.70 1.27 9.03
N VAL A 107 4.97 1.65 10.28
CA VAL A 107 4.48 0.97 11.48
C VAL A 107 3.34 1.76 12.10
N LYS A 108 2.27 1.08 12.46
CA LYS A 108 1.13 1.65 13.18
C LYS A 108 1.46 1.87 14.65
N PRO A 109 1.02 2.96 15.28
CA PRO A 109 0.36 4.11 14.68
C PRO A 109 1.36 5.03 13.98
N PHE A 110 0.93 5.74 12.96
CA PHE A 110 1.77 6.68 12.23
C PHE A 110 1.04 8.02 12.06
N THR A 111 1.81 9.08 11.75
CA THR A 111 1.27 10.42 11.54
C THR A 111 1.17 10.73 10.05
N ALA A 112 0.44 11.80 9.73
CA ALA A 112 0.39 12.29 8.35
C ALA A 112 1.79 12.65 7.83
N ALA A 113 2.65 13.21 8.68
CA ALA A 113 4.03 13.56 8.30
C ALA A 113 4.85 12.32 7.92
N THR A 114 4.73 11.23 8.69
CA THR A 114 5.42 9.98 8.39
C THR A 114 4.92 9.38 7.08
N LEU A 115 3.61 9.35 6.90
CA LEU A 115 3.00 8.84 5.67
C LEU A 115 3.44 9.66 4.45
N LYS A 116 3.41 10.97 4.56
CA LYS A 116 3.89 11.88 3.51
C LYS A 116 5.33 11.59 3.11
N ASP A 117 6.21 11.46 4.12
CA ASP A 117 7.63 11.17 3.89
C ASP A 117 7.82 9.87 3.10
N LYS A 118 7.11 8.81 3.48
CA LYS A 118 7.18 7.52 2.79
C LYS A 118 6.69 7.62 1.35
N ILE A 119 5.58 8.29 1.12
CA ILE A 119 5.01 8.47 -0.20
C ILE A 119 5.96 9.28 -1.10
N GLU A 120 6.50 10.37 -0.59
CA GLU A 120 7.43 11.19 -1.36
C GLU A 120 8.68 10.39 -1.77
N LYS A 121 9.23 9.61 -0.86
CA LYS A 121 10.40 8.77 -1.16
C LYS A 121 10.10 7.71 -2.22
N ILE A 122 8.92 7.10 -2.16
CA ILE A 122 8.49 6.11 -3.14
C ILE A 122 8.48 6.74 -4.54
N PHE A 123 7.81 7.88 -4.69
CA PHE A 123 7.63 8.51 -5.99
C PHE A 123 8.90 9.17 -6.51
N GLN A 124 9.76 9.67 -5.66
CA GLN A 124 11.07 10.18 -6.06
C GLN A 124 11.93 9.08 -6.69
N ARG A 125 11.93 7.89 -6.11
CA ARG A 125 12.71 6.76 -6.63
C ARG A 125 12.20 6.28 -7.98
N ASN A 126 10.90 6.41 -8.23
CA ASN A 126 10.27 5.93 -9.46
C ASN A 126 10.34 6.93 -10.60
N HIS A 127 10.82 8.14 -10.36
CA HIS A 127 10.93 9.20 -11.36
C HIS A 127 12.34 9.38 -11.91
N ARG A 128 13.15 8.38 -11.84
CA ARG A 128 14.50 8.43 -12.42
C ARG A 128 14.53 8.05 -13.87
#